data_f1ed39f67f02bce522bfeb9e1e134715
#
_entry.id   f1ed39f67f02bce522bfeb9e1e134715
#
_cell.length_a   1.000
_cell.length_b   1.000
_cell.length_c   1.000
_cell.angle_alpha   90.00
_cell.angle_beta   90.00
_cell.angle_gamma   90.00
#
_symmetry.space_group_name_H-M   'P 1'
#
loop_
_entity.id
_entity.type
_entity.pdbx_description
1 polymer ?
#
loop_
_entity_poly.entity_id
_entity_poly.type
_entity_poly.pdbx_seq_one_letter_code
_entity_poly.pdbx_strand_id
1 'polypeptide(L)'
;KAFSEINKINKPIWHEGEKNIGIVATGKGYAELRQALEDLSIDQSYAKKLGLHLFKVGMPWPLEPKSLINFANGMKEIIVVEEKRPFLEEQVKEILYNQVNRPKHIVGKFDEENNSLLPSSGELSAETLSLVIAERISSHQKEKIIAEKLKIMKQNASDPYEGSWNTTEIKGVANRTPYFCSGCPHNTSTKVPSGSKAMAGIGCHYMAAWMNRDTDLFTHMGAEGTNWIGMSPFVEDEHIFQNIGDGTYNHSGILALRASVAAGVNITYKILYNDATAMTGGQPTEGSPTPESITHQLYGEGVKRIAVVTDEPEKYGIGTKFAEGTSIHHRSKLDQVQRELRSWPGVTAMVYDQTCATEKRRRRKRGLMEDPNKRSFINDLVCEGCGDCSNEANCISIEPLETKFGRKRVINQSTCNKDFTCVNGFCPSFVTVENAQPRKRKISMGNDVPENIFKNIPIPNIKSLDKPYDILVTGIGGTGVVTIGALIGMASHIENK
;
A
#
# COMPACT_ATOMS: atom_id res chain seq x y z
N LYS A 1 -21.25 -27.70 -7.36
CA LYS A 1 -21.27 -28.50 -6.11
C LYS A 1 -20.69 -29.87 -6.34
N ALA A 2 -21.21 -30.68 -7.29
CA ALA A 2 -20.71 -32.06 -7.57
C ALA A 2 -19.20 -32.09 -7.89
N PHE A 3 -18.70 -31.13 -8.67
CA PHE A 3 -17.27 -31.01 -8.97
C PHE A 3 -16.42 -30.82 -7.70
N SER A 4 -16.87 -29.94 -6.79
CA SER A 4 -16.20 -29.71 -5.52
C SER A 4 -16.21 -30.93 -4.61
N GLU A 5 -17.33 -31.64 -4.57
CA GLU A 5 -17.50 -32.91 -3.80
C GLU A 5 -16.56 -34.00 -4.29
N ILE A 6 -16.59 -34.29 -5.61
CA ILE A 6 -15.77 -35.34 -6.22
C ILE A 6 -14.27 -35.07 -6.06
N ASN A 7 -13.86 -33.82 -6.29
CA ASN A 7 -12.45 -33.41 -6.21
C ASN A 7 -11.99 -33.03 -4.80
N LYS A 8 -12.85 -33.12 -3.79
CA LYS A 8 -12.55 -32.78 -2.39
C LYS A 8 -11.89 -31.37 -2.25
N ILE A 9 -12.42 -30.40 -3.00
CA ILE A 9 -11.90 -29.03 -2.99
C ILE A 9 -12.14 -28.40 -1.62
N ASN A 10 -13.33 -28.63 -1.05
CA ASN A 10 -13.67 -28.29 0.33
C ASN A 10 -13.45 -29.56 1.19
N LYS A 11 -12.64 -29.43 2.25
CA LYS A 11 -12.23 -30.61 3.01
C LYS A 11 -11.87 -30.32 4.45
N PRO A 12 -12.10 -31.27 5.38
CA PRO A 12 -11.54 -31.18 6.71
C PRO A 12 -10.01 -31.34 6.64
N ILE A 13 -9.31 -30.51 7.42
CA ILE A 13 -7.85 -30.57 7.58
C ILE A 13 -7.51 -31.22 8.90
N TRP A 14 -8.17 -30.80 9.98
CA TRP A 14 -8.13 -31.39 11.31
C TRP A 14 -9.53 -31.84 11.69
N HIS A 15 -9.70 -33.10 12.05
CA HIS A 15 -11.03 -33.68 12.31
C HIS A 15 -11.03 -34.82 13.34
N GLU A 16 -10.02 -34.86 14.21
CA GLU A 16 -9.89 -35.87 15.26
C GLU A 16 -10.21 -35.29 16.64
N GLY A 17 -10.77 -36.13 17.52
CA GLY A 17 -11.06 -35.75 18.92
C GLY A 17 -12.54 -35.40 19.17
N GLU A 18 -12.82 -34.84 20.34
CA GLU A 18 -14.14 -34.27 20.67
C GLU A 18 -14.50 -33.12 19.73
N LYS A 19 -15.78 -32.96 19.47
CA LYS A 19 -16.30 -31.94 18.54
C LYS A 19 -16.75 -30.69 19.28
N ASN A 20 -15.79 -29.94 19.87
CA ASN A 20 -16.10 -28.71 20.59
C ASN A 20 -16.25 -27.54 19.64
N ILE A 21 -15.21 -27.21 18.86
CA ILE A 21 -15.19 -26.04 17.97
C ILE A 21 -14.75 -26.49 16.57
N GLY A 22 -15.54 -26.15 15.57
CA GLY A 22 -15.17 -26.27 14.16
C GLY A 22 -14.85 -24.89 13.57
N ILE A 23 -13.72 -24.74 12.89
CA ILE A 23 -13.39 -23.50 12.20
C ILE A 23 -13.50 -23.76 10.69
N VAL A 24 -14.31 -22.96 10.01
CA VAL A 24 -14.53 -23.01 8.56
C VAL A 24 -13.88 -21.76 7.94
N ALA A 25 -12.87 -21.93 7.11
CA ALA A 25 -12.09 -20.82 6.59
C ALA A 25 -11.81 -20.91 5.10
N THR A 26 -11.70 -19.75 4.44
CA THR A 26 -11.44 -19.63 3.00
C THR A 26 -10.39 -18.58 2.69
N GLY A 27 -9.71 -18.73 1.54
CA GLY A 27 -8.80 -17.75 0.95
C GLY A 27 -7.67 -17.30 1.89
N LYS A 28 -7.41 -15.99 1.94
CA LYS A 28 -6.43 -15.39 2.85
C LYS A 28 -6.78 -15.64 4.32
N GLY A 29 -8.08 -15.60 4.69
CA GLY A 29 -8.53 -15.90 6.06
C GLY A 29 -8.09 -17.28 6.54
N TYR A 30 -7.98 -18.28 5.64
CA TYR A 30 -7.42 -19.59 6.01
C TYR A 30 -5.91 -19.52 6.30
N ALA A 31 -5.14 -18.70 5.56
CA ALA A 31 -3.71 -18.55 5.82
C ALA A 31 -3.47 -17.82 7.15
N GLU A 32 -4.19 -16.74 7.40
CA GLU A 32 -4.14 -16.01 8.68
C GLU A 32 -4.57 -16.90 9.87
N LEU A 33 -5.59 -17.72 9.68
CA LEU A 33 -6.01 -18.71 10.69
C LEU A 33 -4.89 -19.70 11.00
N ARG A 34 -4.17 -20.19 10.00
CA ARG A 34 -3.05 -21.13 10.22
C ARG A 34 -1.92 -20.44 11.01
N GLN A 35 -1.62 -19.17 10.71
CA GLN A 35 -0.67 -18.37 11.48
C GLN A 35 -1.16 -18.15 12.92
N ALA A 36 -2.42 -17.78 13.10
CA ALA A 36 -3.01 -17.60 14.43
C ALA A 36 -2.90 -18.88 15.30
N LEU A 37 -3.16 -20.03 14.71
CA LEU A 37 -3.02 -21.31 15.43
C LEU A 37 -1.56 -21.61 15.79
N GLU A 38 -0.61 -21.27 14.93
CA GLU A 38 0.82 -21.40 15.20
C GLU A 38 1.24 -20.44 16.33
N ASP A 39 0.82 -19.19 16.31
CA ASP A 39 1.09 -18.19 17.36
C ASP A 39 0.52 -18.64 18.71
N LEU A 40 -0.64 -19.30 18.70
CA LEU A 40 -1.22 -19.95 19.87
C LEU A 40 -0.51 -21.26 20.27
N SER A 41 0.46 -21.73 19.49
CA SER A 41 1.12 -23.04 19.63
C SER A 41 0.14 -24.22 19.57
N ILE A 42 -0.90 -24.10 18.73
CA ILE A 42 -1.87 -25.15 18.50
C ILE A 42 -1.48 -25.92 17.24
N ASP A 43 -0.84 -27.06 17.42
CA ASP A 43 -0.63 -28.06 16.38
C ASP A 43 -1.82 -29.05 16.30
N GLN A 44 -1.76 -29.98 15.35
CA GLN A 44 -2.83 -30.97 15.16
C GLN A 44 -3.06 -31.84 16.42
N SER A 45 -1.99 -32.16 17.16
CA SER A 45 -2.09 -33.00 18.34
C SER A 45 -2.76 -32.28 19.51
N TYR A 46 -2.46 -30.99 19.64
CA TYR A 46 -3.06 -30.15 20.65
C TYR A 46 -4.49 -29.76 20.27
N ALA A 47 -4.75 -29.49 19.00
CA ALA A 47 -6.11 -29.27 18.48
C ALA A 47 -7.04 -30.46 18.80
N LYS A 48 -6.54 -31.71 18.63
CA LYS A 48 -7.29 -32.92 19.02
C LYS A 48 -7.66 -32.93 20.51
N LYS A 49 -6.77 -32.52 21.41
CA LYS A 49 -7.04 -32.43 22.85
C LYS A 49 -8.06 -31.36 23.18
N LEU A 50 -8.01 -30.24 22.45
CA LEU A 50 -8.95 -29.12 22.58
C LEU A 50 -10.33 -29.41 21.98
N GLY A 51 -10.45 -30.48 21.16
CA GLY A 51 -11.64 -30.70 20.35
C GLY A 51 -11.84 -29.62 19.28
N LEU A 52 -10.73 -29.08 18.76
CA LEU A 52 -10.71 -28.08 17.71
C LEU A 52 -10.55 -28.73 16.35
N HIS A 53 -11.47 -28.45 15.45
CA HIS A 53 -11.52 -28.99 14.11
C HIS A 53 -11.37 -27.88 13.07
N LEU A 54 -10.76 -28.19 11.92
CA LEU A 54 -10.48 -27.23 10.86
C LEU A 54 -10.98 -27.72 9.52
N PHE A 55 -11.77 -26.89 8.84
CA PHE A 55 -12.30 -27.14 7.51
C PHE A 55 -11.86 -26.04 6.53
N LYS A 56 -11.17 -26.45 5.47
CA LYS A 56 -10.71 -25.56 4.41
C LYS A 56 -11.75 -25.51 3.29
N VAL A 57 -12.20 -24.31 2.97
CA VAL A 57 -13.06 -24.06 1.81
C VAL A 57 -12.19 -23.51 0.66
N GLY A 58 -12.02 -24.34 -0.37
CA GLY A 58 -11.28 -23.96 -1.59
C GLY A 58 -12.18 -23.38 -2.67
N MET A 59 -13.49 -23.71 -2.65
CA MET A 59 -14.50 -23.17 -3.54
C MET A 59 -15.65 -22.59 -2.70
N PRO A 60 -15.64 -21.25 -2.44
CA PRO A 60 -16.62 -20.62 -1.55
C PRO A 60 -18.00 -20.43 -2.21
N TRP A 61 -18.09 -20.53 -3.55
CA TRP A 61 -19.38 -20.37 -4.25
C TRP A 61 -19.49 -21.29 -5.49
N PRO A 62 -20.60 -22.00 -5.63
CA PRO A 62 -21.58 -22.31 -4.58
C PRO A 62 -20.99 -23.33 -3.59
N LEU A 63 -21.18 -23.07 -2.29
CA LEU A 63 -20.63 -23.94 -1.23
C LEU A 63 -21.22 -25.36 -1.36
N GLU A 64 -20.35 -26.35 -1.30
CA GLU A 64 -20.74 -27.76 -1.35
C GLU A 64 -21.28 -28.22 0.01
N PRO A 65 -22.56 -28.71 0.09
CA PRO A 65 -23.21 -28.91 1.38
C PRO A 65 -22.81 -30.22 2.09
N LYS A 66 -22.55 -31.33 1.36
CA LYS A 66 -22.38 -32.63 2.01
C LYS A 66 -21.14 -32.72 2.89
N SER A 67 -19.99 -32.22 2.39
CA SER A 67 -18.75 -32.20 3.17
C SER A 67 -18.88 -31.30 4.39
N LEU A 68 -19.55 -30.16 4.24
CA LEU A 68 -19.80 -29.22 5.35
C LEU A 68 -20.75 -29.85 6.41
N ILE A 69 -21.86 -30.45 5.99
CA ILE A 69 -22.80 -31.10 6.91
C ILE A 69 -22.09 -32.21 7.68
N ASN A 70 -21.30 -33.06 6.99
CA ASN A 70 -20.55 -34.15 7.63
C ASN A 70 -19.52 -33.59 8.66
N PHE A 71 -18.86 -32.51 8.34
CA PHE A 71 -17.93 -31.83 9.23
C PHE A 71 -18.65 -31.27 10.44
N ALA A 72 -19.72 -30.52 10.23
CA ALA A 72 -20.46 -29.80 11.25
C ALA A 72 -21.26 -30.74 12.20
N ASN A 73 -21.55 -31.95 11.77
CA ASN A 73 -22.41 -32.90 12.52
C ASN A 73 -21.83 -33.21 13.90
N GLY A 74 -22.56 -32.79 14.95
CA GLY A 74 -22.20 -32.95 16.34
C GLY A 74 -21.19 -31.95 16.88
N MET A 75 -20.79 -30.94 16.13
CA MET A 75 -20.01 -29.79 16.66
C MET A 75 -20.86 -28.96 17.63
N LYS A 76 -20.25 -28.47 18.70
CA LYS A 76 -20.95 -27.55 19.62
C LYS A 76 -21.04 -26.15 19.02
N GLU A 77 -19.96 -25.71 18.34
CA GLU A 77 -19.85 -24.39 17.74
C GLU A 77 -19.11 -24.45 16.42
N ILE A 78 -19.46 -23.55 15.48
CA ILE A 78 -18.68 -23.27 14.27
C ILE A 78 -18.33 -21.79 14.24
N ILE A 79 -17.03 -21.51 13.98
CA ILE A 79 -16.50 -20.17 13.70
C ILE A 79 -16.21 -20.08 12.19
N VAL A 80 -16.81 -19.12 11.52
CA VAL A 80 -16.55 -18.89 10.09
C VAL A 80 -15.55 -17.73 9.93
N VAL A 81 -14.41 -18.02 9.29
CA VAL A 81 -13.31 -17.10 9.09
C VAL A 81 -13.22 -16.71 7.62
N GLU A 82 -13.59 -15.49 7.34
CA GLU A 82 -13.55 -14.89 6.00
C GLU A 82 -13.29 -13.38 6.06
N GLU A 83 -12.79 -12.84 4.96
CA GLU A 83 -12.57 -11.39 4.79
C GLU A 83 -13.89 -10.65 4.51
N LYS A 84 -13.95 -9.37 4.90
CA LYS A 84 -15.05 -8.45 4.58
C LYS A 84 -16.41 -8.94 5.10
N ARG A 85 -17.44 -8.96 4.24
CA ARG A 85 -18.81 -9.31 4.59
C ARG A 85 -19.03 -10.81 4.79
N PRO A 86 -20.12 -11.23 5.47
CA PRO A 86 -20.42 -12.64 5.80
C PRO A 86 -20.94 -13.44 4.60
N PHE A 87 -20.13 -13.62 3.55
CA PHE A 87 -20.49 -14.33 2.34
C PHE A 87 -20.49 -15.86 2.49
N LEU A 88 -19.47 -16.40 3.16
CA LEU A 88 -19.37 -17.82 3.47
C LEU A 88 -20.25 -18.18 4.68
N GLU A 89 -20.27 -17.31 5.69
CA GLU A 89 -21.05 -17.48 6.92
C GLU A 89 -22.53 -17.63 6.62
N GLU A 90 -23.09 -16.81 5.72
CA GLU A 90 -24.49 -16.90 5.32
C GLU A 90 -24.82 -18.26 4.71
N GLN A 91 -23.97 -18.77 3.81
CA GLN A 91 -24.15 -20.10 3.20
C GLN A 91 -24.03 -21.24 4.24
N VAL A 92 -23.08 -21.11 5.18
CA VAL A 92 -22.92 -22.09 6.27
C VAL A 92 -24.18 -22.14 7.11
N LYS A 93 -24.72 -20.99 7.51
CA LYS A 93 -25.97 -20.87 8.27
C LYS A 93 -27.16 -21.45 7.51
N GLU A 94 -27.30 -21.12 6.23
CA GLU A 94 -28.36 -21.64 5.37
C GLU A 94 -28.32 -23.18 5.25
N ILE A 95 -27.15 -23.74 4.94
CA ILE A 95 -26.96 -25.18 4.77
C ILE A 95 -27.23 -25.95 6.06
N LEU A 96 -26.84 -25.42 7.21
CA LEU A 96 -26.93 -26.09 8.49
C LEU A 96 -28.26 -25.85 9.21
N TYR A 97 -29.06 -24.90 8.79
CA TYR A 97 -30.29 -24.48 9.50
C TYR A 97 -31.24 -25.62 9.87
N ASN A 98 -31.52 -26.53 8.95
CA ASN A 98 -32.44 -27.67 9.13
C ASN A 98 -31.76 -28.99 9.53
N GLN A 99 -30.45 -28.98 9.83
CA GLN A 99 -29.76 -30.21 10.23
C GLN A 99 -30.05 -30.58 11.70
N VAL A 100 -30.37 -31.85 11.96
CA VAL A 100 -30.77 -32.31 13.29
C VAL A 100 -29.66 -32.13 14.33
N ASN A 101 -28.41 -32.49 13.97
CA ASN A 101 -27.24 -32.40 14.85
C ASN A 101 -26.38 -31.18 14.54
N ARG A 102 -27.00 -30.06 14.18
CA ARG A 102 -26.29 -28.84 13.86
C ARG A 102 -25.59 -28.23 15.10
N PRO A 103 -24.54 -27.45 14.91
CA PRO A 103 -23.93 -26.67 15.98
C PRO A 103 -24.94 -25.75 16.66
N LYS A 104 -24.78 -25.60 17.98
CA LYS A 104 -25.65 -24.68 18.74
C LYS A 104 -25.41 -23.21 18.30
N HIS A 105 -24.15 -22.87 18.04
CA HIS A 105 -23.74 -21.55 17.61
C HIS A 105 -22.96 -21.61 16.31
N ILE A 106 -23.27 -20.74 15.38
CA ILE A 106 -22.53 -20.49 14.14
C ILE A 106 -22.22 -19.00 14.14
N VAL A 107 -20.98 -18.67 14.43
CA VAL A 107 -20.47 -17.30 14.60
C VAL A 107 -19.45 -16.96 13.50
N GLY A 108 -19.27 -15.71 13.23
CA GLY A 108 -18.32 -15.21 12.25
C GLY A 108 -18.13 -13.71 12.40
N LYS A 109 -18.83 -12.89 11.65
CA LYS A 109 -18.78 -11.42 11.83
C LYS A 109 -19.41 -10.98 13.14
N PHE A 110 -20.39 -11.73 13.60
CA PHE A 110 -21.08 -11.50 14.87
C PHE A 110 -21.10 -12.78 15.71
N ASP A 111 -21.11 -12.59 17.02
CA ASP A 111 -21.30 -13.67 17.99
C ASP A 111 -22.78 -14.08 18.14
N GLU A 112 -23.07 -14.95 19.08
CA GLU A 112 -24.42 -15.44 19.38
C GLU A 112 -25.35 -14.39 20.00
N GLU A 113 -24.79 -13.30 20.55
CA GLU A 113 -25.50 -12.15 21.13
C GLU A 113 -25.61 -10.97 20.15
N ASN A 114 -25.13 -11.17 18.91
CA ASN A 114 -25.07 -10.16 17.85
C ASN A 114 -24.07 -9.02 18.13
N ASN A 115 -23.06 -9.26 18.97
CA ASN A 115 -21.93 -8.36 19.09
C ASN A 115 -20.92 -8.62 17.96
N SER A 116 -20.17 -7.59 17.56
CA SER A 116 -19.11 -7.73 16.55
C SER A 116 -18.03 -8.69 17.05
N LEU A 117 -17.71 -9.73 16.25
CA LEU A 117 -16.70 -10.73 16.59
C LEU A 117 -15.48 -10.66 15.64
N LEU A 118 -15.68 -10.75 14.34
CA LEU A 118 -14.62 -10.60 13.34
C LEU A 118 -14.88 -9.37 12.47
N PRO A 119 -13.87 -8.52 12.21
CA PRO A 119 -14.07 -7.27 11.49
C PRO A 119 -14.57 -7.49 10.06
N SER A 120 -15.49 -6.60 9.62
CA SER A 120 -15.98 -6.53 8.22
C SER A 120 -15.24 -5.48 7.41
N SER A 121 -14.46 -4.62 8.05
CA SER A 121 -13.61 -3.59 7.42
C SER A 121 -12.14 -3.81 7.78
N GLY A 122 -11.26 -3.19 7.02
CA GLY A 122 -9.83 -3.35 7.22
C GLY A 122 -9.32 -4.75 6.82
N GLU A 123 -8.26 -5.18 7.44
CA GLU A 123 -7.61 -6.48 7.24
C GLU A 123 -7.91 -7.41 8.41
N LEU A 124 -8.23 -8.67 8.10
CA LEU A 124 -8.34 -9.72 9.10
C LEU A 124 -6.94 -10.30 9.36
N SER A 125 -6.32 -9.92 10.47
CA SER A 125 -4.97 -10.35 10.83
C SER A 125 -4.94 -11.63 11.66
N ALA A 126 -3.81 -12.33 11.65
CA ALA A 126 -3.57 -13.47 12.52
C ALA A 126 -3.65 -13.10 14.01
N GLU A 127 -3.24 -11.90 14.38
CA GLU A 127 -3.34 -11.39 15.76
C GLU A 127 -4.80 -11.31 16.23
N THR A 128 -5.67 -10.70 15.41
CA THR A 128 -7.11 -10.62 15.69
C THR A 128 -7.73 -12.03 15.81
N LEU A 129 -7.37 -12.92 14.89
CA LEU A 129 -7.86 -14.31 14.94
C LEU A 129 -7.35 -15.06 16.16
N SER A 130 -6.08 -14.87 16.55
CA SER A 130 -5.52 -15.49 17.75
C SER A 130 -6.31 -15.10 19.00
N LEU A 131 -6.65 -13.82 19.14
CA LEU A 131 -7.43 -13.31 20.26
C LEU A 131 -8.81 -13.96 20.30
N VAL A 132 -9.55 -13.91 19.20
CA VAL A 132 -10.92 -14.47 19.12
C VAL A 132 -10.90 -15.98 19.36
N ILE A 133 -9.99 -16.72 18.73
CA ILE A 133 -9.89 -18.19 18.91
C ILE A 133 -9.55 -18.54 20.36
N ALA A 134 -8.60 -17.83 20.97
CA ALA A 134 -8.25 -18.07 22.38
C ALA A 134 -9.41 -17.80 23.33
N GLU A 135 -10.20 -16.75 23.08
CA GLU A 135 -11.41 -16.43 23.85
C GLU A 135 -12.47 -17.53 23.70
N ARG A 136 -12.74 -17.96 22.45
CA ARG A 136 -13.73 -19.04 22.18
C ARG A 136 -13.30 -20.37 22.76
N ILE A 137 -12.00 -20.74 22.69
CA ILE A 137 -11.51 -21.95 23.37
C ILE A 137 -11.70 -21.81 24.87
N SER A 138 -11.38 -20.66 25.48
CA SER A 138 -11.50 -20.43 26.92
C SER A 138 -12.94 -20.46 27.44
N SER A 139 -13.93 -20.16 26.58
CA SER A 139 -15.35 -20.28 26.92
C SER A 139 -15.83 -21.75 26.97
N HIS A 140 -15.20 -22.64 26.21
CA HIS A 140 -15.55 -24.07 26.18
C HIS A 140 -14.80 -24.88 27.23
N GLN A 141 -13.55 -24.51 27.54
CA GLN A 141 -12.70 -25.27 28.46
C GLN A 141 -11.59 -24.44 29.11
N LYS A 142 -11.23 -24.77 30.34
CA LYS A 142 -10.16 -24.07 31.09
C LYS A 142 -8.79 -24.64 30.76
N GLU A 143 -8.13 -24.08 29.75
CA GLU A 143 -6.77 -24.41 29.36
C GLU A 143 -5.77 -23.33 29.81
N LYS A 144 -4.85 -23.71 30.70
CA LYS A 144 -3.90 -22.74 31.32
C LYS A 144 -3.02 -22.03 30.27
N ILE A 145 -2.51 -22.79 29.30
CA ILE A 145 -1.61 -22.24 28.25
C ILE A 145 -2.35 -21.19 27.40
N ILE A 146 -3.58 -21.50 27.00
CA ILE A 146 -4.41 -20.57 26.20
C ILE A 146 -4.79 -19.36 27.03
N ALA A 147 -5.17 -19.54 28.29
CA ALA A 147 -5.54 -18.43 29.18
C ALA A 147 -4.35 -17.49 29.46
N GLU A 148 -3.14 -18.03 29.58
CA GLU A 148 -1.91 -17.25 29.79
C GLU A 148 -1.56 -16.44 28.57
N LYS A 149 -1.63 -17.04 27.35
CA LYS A 149 -1.45 -16.36 26.09
C LYS A 149 -2.50 -15.28 25.86
N LEU A 150 -3.76 -15.57 26.13
CA LEU A 150 -4.88 -14.60 26.05
C LEU A 150 -4.64 -13.39 26.95
N LYS A 151 -4.14 -13.62 28.18
CA LYS A 151 -3.80 -12.54 29.11
C LYS A 151 -2.70 -11.63 28.55
N ILE A 152 -1.64 -12.23 28.00
CA ILE A 152 -0.53 -11.48 27.35
C ILE A 152 -1.02 -10.70 26.15
N MET A 153 -1.84 -11.33 25.30
CA MET A 153 -2.43 -10.69 24.12
C MET A 153 -3.29 -9.48 24.50
N LYS A 154 -4.16 -9.63 25.51
CA LYS A 154 -5.00 -8.52 26.00
C LYS A 154 -4.19 -7.38 26.64
N GLN A 155 -3.05 -7.67 27.24
CA GLN A 155 -2.14 -6.65 27.76
C GLN A 155 -1.41 -5.89 26.67
N ASN A 156 -1.13 -6.56 25.54
CA ASN A 156 -0.44 -5.97 24.40
C ASN A 156 -1.40 -5.35 23.35
N ALA A 157 -2.65 -5.75 23.36
CA ALA A 157 -3.67 -5.18 22.49
C ALA A 157 -4.04 -3.77 23.01
N SER A 158 -3.46 -2.76 22.41
CA SER A 158 -4.11 -1.47 22.31
C SER A 158 -5.36 -1.69 21.45
N ASP A 159 -6.49 -1.32 21.98
CA ASP A 159 -7.87 -1.53 21.54
C ASP A 159 -8.03 -1.98 20.05
N PRO A 160 -8.35 -3.26 19.76
CA PRO A 160 -8.39 -3.77 18.39
C PRO A 160 -9.58 -3.22 17.59
N TYR A 161 -10.47 -2.45 18.19
CA TYR A 161 -11.71 -1.94 17.57
C TYR A 161 -11.67 -0.48 17.15
N GLU A 162 -10.66 0.29 17.50
CA GLU A 162 -10.41 1.57 16.88
C GLU A 162 -9.68 1.41 15.52
N GLY A 163 -10.28 0.66 14.62
CA GLY A 163 -9.96 0.65 13.19
C GLY A 163 -10.43 1.92 12.52
N SER A 164 -10.18 3.06 13.13
CA SER A 164 -10.19 4.31 12.42
C SER A 164 -8.85 4.39 11.67
N TRP A 165 -8.88 4.70 10.40
CA TRP A 165 -7.75 5.09 9.59
C TRP A 165 -7.05 6.36 10.13
N ASN A 166 -7.55 6.90 11.22
CA ASN A 166 -6.92 7.90 12.04
C ASN A 166 -5.90 7.19 12.94
N THR A 167 -4.65 7.40 12.63
CA THR A 167 -3.48 7.04 13.42
C THR A 167 -3.63 7.53 14.85
N THR A 168 -4.33 6.76 15.69
CA THR A 168 -4.22 6.92 17.13
C THR A 168 -2.84 6.43 17.51
N GLU A 169 -2.04 7.32 18.04
CA GLU A 169 -0.70 7.04 18.53
C GLU A 169 -0.75 5.89 19.54
N ILE A 170 -0.33 4.71 19.10
CA ILE A 170 0.01 3.64 20.03
C ILE A 170 1.23 4.14 20.80
N LYS A 171 1.03 4.54 22.04
CA LYS A 171 2.11 5.02 22.90
C LYS A 171 3.23 3.98 22.92
N GLY A 172 4.34 4.28 22.25
CA GLY A 172 5.57 3.49 22.29
C GLY A 172 5.90 2.68 21.04
N VAL A 173 5.02 2.59 20.02
CA VAL A 173 5.33 1.93 18.75
C VAL A 173 5.36 2.98 17.65
N ALA A 174 6.51 3.10 16.98
CA ALA A 174 6.63 3.98 15.83
C ALA A 174 5.89 3.38 14.63
N ASN A 175 4.72 3.92 14.31
CA ASN A 175 4.00 3.56 13.10
C ASN A 175 4.77 4.06 11.87
N ARG A 176 5.03 3.17 10.91
CA ARG A 176 5.57 3.56 9.61
C ARG A 176 4.44 4.13 8.77
N THR A 177 4.42 5.45 8.60
CA THR A 177 3.52 6.09 7.66
C THR A 177 4.03 5.91 6.23
N PRO A 178 3.15 5.77 5.23
CA PRO A 178 3.53 5.80 3.83
C PRO A 178 4.27 7.09 3.48
N TYR A 179 5.29 6.99 2.62
CA TYR A 179 6.13 8.12 2.27
C TYR A 179 6.54 8.08 0.81
N PHE A 180 6.72 9.24 0.18
CA PHE A 180 7.17 9.32 -1.20
C PHE A 180 8.64 8.91 -1.33
N CYS A 181 9.00 8.39 -2.52
CA CYS A 181 10.38 8.08 -2.85
C CYS A 181 11.29 9.30 -2.73
N SER A 182 12.58 9.08 -2.55
CA SER A 182 13.57 10.15 -2.51
C SER A 182 13.53 11.00 -3.80
N GLY A 183 13.35 12.30 -3.65
CA GLY A 183 13.24 13.24 -4.78
C GLY A 183 12.03 13.00 -5.68
N CYS A 184 10.97 12.41 -5.15
CA CYS A 184 9.73 12.18 -5.88
C CYS A 184 9.06 13.49 -6.30
N PRO A 185 8.57 13.63 -7.54
CA PRO A 185 7.81 14.80 -7.98
C PRO A 185 6.60 15.11 -7.10
N HIS A 186 5.99 14.09 -6.52
CA HIS A 186 4.82 14.27 -5.65
C HIS A 186 5.13 14.98 -4.34
N ASN A 187 6.39 15.07 -3.91
CA ASN A 187 6.77 15.91 -2.79
C ASN A 187 6.44 17.41 -3.02
N THR A 188 6.47 17.83 -4.27
CA THR A 188 6.10 19.21 -4.67
C THR A 188 4.68 19.25 -5.21
N SER A 189 4.33 18.38 -6.17
CA SER A 189 3.08 18.46 -6.93
C SER A 189 1.81 18.29 -6.10
N THR A 190 1.87 17.58 -4.97
CA THR A 190 0.69 17.38 -4.09
C THR A 190 0.47 18.52 -3.08
N LYS A 191 1.40 19.47 -2.97
CA LYS A 191 1.17 20.67 -2.14
C LYS A 191 0.04 21.51 -2.74
N VAL A 192 -0.76 22.13 -1.88
CA VAL A 192 -1.82 23.09 -2.26
C VAL A 192 -1.61 24.41 -1.53
N PRO A 193 -2.11 25.54 -2.04
CA PRO A 193 -2.04 26.82 -1.37
C PRO A 193 -2.77 26.79 -0.02
N SER A 194 -2.27 27.57 0.94
CA SER A 194 -2.93 27.72 2.24
C SER A 194 -4.41 28.06 2.10
N GLY A 195 -5.26 27.41 2.89
CA GLY A 195 -6.72 27.52 2.83
C GLY A 195 -7.37 26.85 1.63
N SER A 196 -6.64 26.02 0.88
CA SER A 196 -7.19 25.16 -0.16
C SER A 196 -7.24 23.72 0.30
N LYS A 197 -8.14 22.94 -0.29
CA LYS A 197 -8.25 21.50 -0.11
C LYS A 197 -8.00 20.76 -1.43
N ALA A 198 -7.58 19.52 -1.34
CA ALA A 198 -7.44 18.64 -2.50
C ALA A 198 -8.16 17.32 -2.30
N MET A 199 -8.55 16.68 -3.39
CA MET A 199 -8.98 15.30 -3.43
C MET A 199 -7.85 14.42 -3.96
N ALA A 200 -7.69 13.26 -3.33
CA ALA A 200 -6.71 12.27 -3.76
C ALA A 200 -7.18 11.57 -5.05
N GLY A 201 -6.23 11.24 -5.90
CA GLY A 201 -6.44 10.33 -7.02
C GLY A 201 -5.75 8.99 -6.77
N ILE A 202 -5.99 8.00 -7.62
CA ILE A 202 -5.40 6.67 -7.50
C ILE A 202 -4.04 6.63 -8.18
N GLY A 203 -3.00 6.34 -7.40
CA GLY A 203 -1.59 6.32 -7.81
C GLY A 203 -0.68 6.59 -6.62
N CYS A 204 0.63 6.74 -6.84
CA CYS A 204 1.57 7.09 -5.77
C CYS A 204 1.18 8.39 -5.02
N HIS A 205 0.57 9.33 -5.71
CA HIS A 205 0.09 10.60 -5.14
C HIS A 205 -1.05 10.42 -4.13
N TYR A 206 -1.72 9.25 -4.09
CA TYR A 206 -2.70 8.92 -3.06
C TYR A 206 -2.13 9.04 -1.64
N MET A 207 -0.84 8.75 -1.46
CA MET A 207 -0.19 8.84 -0.15
C MET A 207 -0.28 10.24 0.48
N ALA A 208 -0.57 11.29 -0.32
CA ALA A 208 -0.83 12.63 0.21
C ALA A 208 -2.00 12.67 1.20
N ALA A 209 -2.97 11.76 1.09
CA ALA A 209 -4.10 11.64 2.02
C ALA A 209 -3.66 11.19 3.43
N TRP A 210 -2.50 10.55 3.56
CA TRP A 210 -1.92 10.15 4.84
C TRP A 210 -0.82 11.11 5.34
N MET A 211 -0.63 12.21 4.63
CA MET A 211 0.32 13.26 4.97
C MET A 211 -0.44 14.54 5.32
N ASN A 212 0.18 15.45 6.05
CA ASN A 212 -0.40 16.78 6.30
C ASN A 212 -0.32 17.64 5.03
N ARG A 213 -1.25 17.43 4.09
CA ARG A 213 -1.27 18.07 2.76
C ARG A 213 -2.66 18.54 2.33
N ASP A 214 -3.57 18.73 3.27
CA ASP A 214 -4.95 19.16 3.02
C ASP A 214 -5.60 18.35 1.89
N THR A 215 -5.30 17.05 1.84
CA THR A 215 -5.76 16.12 0.81
C THR A 215 -6.59 15.03 1.45
N ASP A 216 -7.88 15.05 1.16
CA ASP A 216 -8.85 14.08 1.68
C ASP A 216 -9.61 13.45 0.54
N LEU A 217 -10.53 12.58 0.84
CA LEU A 217 -11.46 11.95 -0.05
C LEU A 217 -10.83 11.43 -1.37
N PHE A 218 -11.29 10.30 -1.80
CA PHE A 218 -10.90 9.71 -3.08
C PHE A 218 -12.10 8.95 -3.66
N THR A 219 -11.99 8.62 -4.93
CA THR A 219 -12.93 7.74 -5.63
C THR A 219 -12.15 6.69 -6.41
N HIS A 220 -12.82 5.82 -7.13
CA HIS A 220 -12.17 4.82 -7.97
C HIS A 220 -11.45 5.47 -9.16
N MET A 221 -10.47 4.75 -9.72
CA MET A 221 -9.70 5.19 -10.87
C MET A 221 -10.61 5.53 -12.05
N GLY A 222 -10.49 6.75 -12.57
CA GLY A 222 -11.28 7.29 -13.68
C GLY A 222 -12.51 8.10 -13.28
N ALA A 223 -12.85 8.18 -12.00
CA ALA A 223 -13.93 9.04 -11.51
C ALA A 223 -13.42 10.22 -10.65
N GLU A 224 -12.13 10.52 -10.72
CA GLU A 224 -11.50 11.60 -9.95
C GLU A 224 -12.19 12.96 -10.25
N GLY A 225 -12.69 13.59 -9.20
CA GLY A 225 -13.41 14.87 -9.25
C GLY A 225 -14.94 14.75 -9.37
N THR A 226 -15.50 13.59 -9.69
CA THR A 226 -16.96 13.43 -9.79
C THR A 226 -17.67 13.56 -8.44
N ASN A 227 -17.02 13.15 -7.36
CA ASN A 227 -17.52 13.37 -6.00
C ASN A 227 -17.70 14.87 -5.68
N TRP A 228 -16.83 15.75 -6.22
CA TRP A 228 -16.99 17.18 -6.06
C TRP A 228 -18.23 17.73 -6.75
N ILE A 229 -18.61 17.17 -7.92
CA ILE A 229 -19.85 17.55 -8.60
C ILE A 229 -21.06 17.36 -7.67
N GLY A 230 -21.09 16.24 -6.94
CA GLY A 230 -22.17 15.97 -5.99
C GLY A 230 -22.09 16.75 -4.69
N MET A 231 -20.87 17.07 -4.23
CA MET A 231 -20.63 17.71 -2.93
C MET A 231 -20.73 19.23 -2.97
N SER A 232 -20.28 19.86 -4.07
CA SER A 232 -20.13 21.32 -4.16
C SER A 232 -21.38 22.12 -3.80
N PRO A 233 -22.64 21.66 -4.09
CA PRO A 233 -23.83 22.40 -3.66
C PRO A 233 -24.11 22.38 -2.14
N PHE A 234 -23.41 21.51 -1.38
CA PHE A 234 -23.73 21.23 0.02
C PHE A 234 -22.58 21.59 0.97
N VAL A 235 -21.48 22.15 0.49
CA VAL A 235 -20.31 22.53 1.27
C VAL A 235 -20.02 24.03 1.13
N GLU A 236 -19.31 24.60 2.10
CA GLU A 236 -18.90 26.00 2.08
C GLU A 236 -17.68 26.28 1.18
N ASP A 237 -16.93 25.22 0.87
CA ASP A 237 -15.75 25.34 -0.01
C ASP A 237 -16.19 25.67 -1.43
N GLU A 238 -15.71 26.79 -1.96
CA GLU A 238 -16.05 27.26 -3.32
C GLU A 238 -15.24 26.59 -4.43
N HIS A 239 -14.11 25.92 -4.07
CA HIS A 239 -13.19 25.34 -5.03
C HIS A 239 -12.41 24.18 -4.40
N ILE A 240 -12.02 23.21 -5.24
CA ILE A 240 -11.15 22.11 -4.84
C ILE A 240 -10.08 21.81 -5.89
N PHE A 241 -8.93 21.29 -5.45
CA PHE A 241 -7.94 20.67 -6.33
C PHE A 241 -8.17 19.18 -6.42
N GLN A 242 -8.06 18.61 -7.62
CA GLN A 242 -8.13 17.16 -7.85
C GLN A 242 -6.81 16.63 -8.38
N ASN A 243 -6.12 15.81 -7.60
CA ASN A 243 -4.93 15.11 -8.06
C ASN A 243 -5.34 13.92 -8.96
N ILE A 244 -4.72 13.78 -10.13
CA ILE A 244 -4.94 12.67 -11.04
C ILE A 244 -3.62 12.31 -11.74
N GLY A 245 -3.28 11.04 -11.83
CA GLY A 245 -2.10 10.57 -12.56
C GLY A 245 -2.31 10.57 -14.07
N ASP A 246 -1.21 10.69 -14.82
CA ASP A 246 -1.19 10.65 -16.29
C ASP A 246 -1.81 9.35 -16.85
N GLY A 247 -1.48 8.21 -16.26
CA GLY A 247 -2.06 6.93 -16.66
C GLY A 247 -3.57 6.87 -16.46
N THR A 248 -4.08 7.33 -15.30
CA THR A 248 -5.53 7.39 -15.03
C THR A 248 -6.23 8.38 -15.94
N TYR A 249 -5.63 9.56 -16.14
CA TYR A 249 -6.18 10.58 -17.06
C TYR A 249 -6.35 10.01 -18.46
N ASN A 250 -5.32 9.36 -19.00
CA ASN A 250 -5.35 8.79 -20.33
C ASN A 250 -6.30 7.58 -20.46
N HIS A 251 -6.37 6.74 -19.44
CA HIS A 251 -7.23 5.55 -19.45
C HIS A 251 -8.73 5.90 -19.39
N SER A 252 -9.12 6.75 -18.43
CA SER A 252 -10.55 6.98 -18.16
C SER A 252 -10.87 8.32 -17.48
N GLY A 253 -9.91 8.98 -16.85
CA GLY A 253 -10.13 10.19 -16.06
C GLY A 253 -10.61 11.39 -16.85
N ILE A 254 -10.40 11.41 -18.16
CA ILE A 254 -10.93 12.47 -19.05
C ILE A 254 -12.46 12.50 -19.04
N LEU A 255 -13.14 11.38 -18.77
CA LEU A 255 -14.61 11.33 -18.66
C LEU A 255 -15.11 12.06 -17.42
N ALA A 256 -14.41 11.94 -16.31
CA ALA A 256 -14.71 12.66 -15.06
C ALA A 256 -14.48 14.17 -15.21
N LEU A 257 -13.41 14.56 -15.92
CA LEU A 257 -13.13 15.95 -16.26
C LEU A 257 -14.23 16.53 -17.14
N ARG A 258 -14.66 15.82 -18.19
CA ARG A 258 -15.79 16.19 -19.05
C ARG A 258 -17.08 16.39 -18.26
N ALA A 259 -17.35 15.48 -17.30
CA ALA A 259 -18.52 15.60 -16.43
C ALA A 259 -18.44 16.87 -15.55
N SER A 260 -17.25 17.20 -15.02
CA SER A 260 -17.03 18.43 -14.25
C SER A 260 -17.22 19.69 -15.07
N VAL A 261 -16.77 19.70 -16.34
CA VAL A 261 -17.02 20.81 -17.27
C VAL A 261 -18.51 20.97 -17.54
N ALA A 262 -19.21 19.87 -17.82
CA ALA A 262 -20.65 19.87 -18.07
C ALA A 262 -21.45 20.36 -16.85
N ALA A 263 -21.00 20.02 -15.64
CA ALA A 263 -21.62 20.46 -14.38
C ALA A 263 -21.29 21.91 -14.01
N GLY A 264 -20.27 22.52 -14.63
CA GLY A 264 -19.86 23.91 -14.37
C GLY A 264 -19.28 24.17 -12.97
N VAL A 265 -18.77 23.14 -12.31
CA VAL A 265 -18.20 23.25 -10.95
C VAL A 265 -16.81 23.90 -10.95
N ASN A 266 -16.46 24.59 -9.86
CA ASN A 266 -15.14 25.16 -9.67
C ASN A 266 -14.17 24.11 -9.17
N ILE A 267 -13.31 23.62 -10.06
CA ILE A 267 -12.33 22.59 -9.77
C ILE A 267 -11.06 22.79 -10.59
N THR A 268 -9.90 22.59 -9.98
CA THR A 268 -8.62 22.52 -10.70
C THR A 268 -8.10 21.11 -10.75
N TYR A 269 -8.06 20.51 -11.94
CA TYR A 269 -7.41 19.22 -12.15
C TYR A 269 -5.89 19.38 -12.18
N LYS A 270 -5.20 18.66 -11.31
CA LYS A 270 -3.73 18.55 -11.30
C LYS A 270 -3.35 17.23 -11.96
N ILE A 271 -3.05 17.27 -13.26
CA ILE A 271 -2.61 16.10 -14.01
C ILE A 271 -1.12 15.90 -13.73
N LEU A 272 -0.81 14.89 -12.92
CA LEU A 272 0.52 14.61 -12.42
C LEU A 272 1.26 13.72 -13.44
N TYR A 273 1.78 14.37 -14.48
CA TYR A 273 2.50 13.72 -15.55
C TYR A 273 3.92 13.37 -15.10
N ASN A 274 4.19 12.09 -14.96
CA ASN A 274 5.50 11.60 -14.52
C ASN A 274 6.16 10.60 -15.50
N ASP A 275 5.61 10.48 -16.69
CA ASP A 275 6.11 9.69 -17.81
C ASP A 275 6.26 8.19 -17.48
N ALA A 276 5.41 7.68 -16.55
CA ALA A 276 5.41 6.28 -16.19
C ALA A 276 4.19 5.88 -15.35
N THR A 277 3.68 4.68 -15.54
CA THR A 277 2.78 4.02 -14.58
C THR A 277 3.62 3.54 -13.38
N ALA A 278 3.95 4.50 -12.50
CA ALA A 278 5.03 4.34 -11.52
C ALA A 278 4.76 3.26 -10.47
N MET A 279 3.52 3.15 -9.98
CA MET A 279 3.15 2.26 -8.87
C MET A 279 3.33 0.76 -9.22
N THR A 280 3.15 0.40 -10.47
CA THR A 280 3.22 -0.99 -10.95
C THR A 280 4.57 -1.38 -11.57
N GLY A 281 5.59 -0.52 -11.46
CA GLY A 281 6.96 -0.83 -11.90
C GLY A 281 7.51 0.07 -12.99
N GLY A 282 6.83 1.16 -13.35
CA GLY A 282 7.31 2.16 -14.30
C GLY A 282 7.11 1.74 -15.76
N GLN A 283 5.99 1.11 -16.06
CA GLN A 283 5.59 0.85 -17.44
C GLN A 283 5.28 2.16 -18.17
N PRO A 284 5.52 2.25 -19.49
CA PRO A 284 5.02 3.35 -20.31
C PRO A 284 3.49 3.44 -20.21
N THR A 285 2.95 4.65 -20.20
CA THR A 285 1.51 4.86 -20.30
C THR A 285 1.06 4.49 -21.73
N GLU A 286 0.01 3.70 -21.87
CA GLU A 286 -0.55 3.34 -23.17
C GLU A 286 -0.93 4.61 -23.96
N GLY A 287 -0.68 4.59 -25.27
CA GLY A 287 -0.90 5.73 -26.14
C GLY A 287 0.14 6.86 -25.99
N SER A 288 1.09 6.71 -25.05
CA SER A 288 2.19 7.66 -24.83
C SER A 288 1.75 9.13 -24.86
N PRO A 289 0.78 9.55 -24.02
CA PRO A 289 0.34 10.94 -23.96
C PRO A 289 1.54 11.84 -23.66
N THR A 290 1.57 13.01 -24.26
CA THR A 290 2.57 14.05 -23.95
C THR A 290 1.89 15.24 -23.30
N PRO A 291 2.62 16.10 -22.56
CA PRO A 291 2.04 17.32 -22.01
C PRO A 291 1.34 18.19 -23.07
N GLU A 292 1.88 18.26 -24.29
CA GLU A 292 1.28 18.98 -25.40
C GLU A 292 -0.06 18.37 -25.79
N SER A 293 -0.12 17.04 -26.03
CA SER A 293 -1.37 16.37 -26.40
C SER A 293 -2.44 16.49 -25.31
N ILE A 294 -2.03 16.40 -24.04
CA ILE A 294 -2.92 16.58 -22.88
C ILE A 294 -3.53 17.99 -22.89
N THR A 295 -2.73 19.05 -23.14
CA THR A 295 -3.26 20.42 -23.16
C THR A 295 -4.28 20.62 -24.28
N HIS A 296 -4.07 20.02 -25.47
CA HIS A 296 -5.03 20.07 -26.56
C HIS A 296 -6.33 19.32 -26.23
N GLN A 297 -6.25 18.17 -25.57
CA GLN A 297 -7.42 17.43 -25.10
C GLN A 297 -8.22 18.29 -24.09
N LEU A 298 -7.54 18.85 -23.08
CA LEU A 298 -8.16 19.73 -22.09
C LEU A 298 -8.86 20.94 -22.71
N TYR A 299 -8.21 21.57 -23.68
CA TYR A 299 -8.78 22.69 -24.42
C TYR A 299 -10.02 22.27 -25.19
N GLY A 300 -9.97 21.13 -25.90
CA GLY A 300 -11.10 20.54 -26.62
C GLY A 300 -12.28 20.17 -25.72
N GLU A 301 -12.03 19.78 -24.46
CA GLU A 301 -13.07 19.53 -23.45
C GLU A 301 -13.67 20.81 -22.86
N GLY A 302 -13.14 21.99 -23.18
CA GLY A 302 -13.66 23.26 -22.71
C GLY A 302 -13.10 23.74 -21.35
N VAL A 303 -11.93 23.25 -20.96
CA VAL A 303 -11.22 23.73 -19.76
C VAL A 303 -10.86 25.19 -19.93
N LYS A 304 -11.20 26.04 -18.95
CA LYS A 304 -11.14 27.51 -19.05
C LYS A 304 -9.72 28.07 -19.01
N ARG A 305 -8.84 27.47 -18.23
CA ARG A 305 -7.44 27.90 -18.08
C ARG A 305 -6.55 26.69 -17.91
N ILE A 306 -5.43 26.65 -18.64
CA ILE A 306 -4.48 25.54 -18.63
C ILE A 306 -3.08 26.08 -18.33
N ALA A 307 -2.34 25.44 -17.43
CA ALA A 307 -0.95 25.72 -17.14
C ALA A 307 -0.11 24.46 -17.19
N VAL A 308 1.12 24.55 -17.65
CA VAL A 308 2.16 23.51 -17.51
C VAL A 308 3.15 23.96 -16.46
N VAL A 309 3.40 23.10 -15.47
CA VAL A 309 4.39 23.34 -14.42
C VAL A 309 5.43 22.24 -14.47
N THR A 310 6.70 22.58 -14.58
CA THR A 310 7.77 21.60 -14.79
C THR A 310 9.04 21.96 -14.02
N ASP A 311 9.92 21.00 -13.79
CA ASP A 311 11.27 21.24 -13.26
C ASP A 311 12.26 21.76 -14.32
N GLU A 312 11.96 21.63 -15.59
CA GLU A 312 12.83 21.99 -16.73
C GLU A 312 12.01 22.69 -17.83
N PRO A 313 11.57 23.97 -17.65
CA PRO A 313 10.79 24.69 -18.68
C PRO A 313 11.51 24.81 -20.03
N GLU A 314 12.83 24.87 -19.99
CA GLU A 314 13.70 25.01 -21.17
C GLU A 314 13.66 23.78 -22.10
N LYS A 315 13.19 22.62 -21.64
CA LYS A 315 12.99 21.45 -22.51
C LYS A 315 11.93 21.69 -23.58
N TYR A 316 11.06 22.65 -23.37
CA TYR A 316 10.05 23.07 -24.33
C TYR A 316 10.61 24.17 -25.22
N GLY A 317 11.16 23.79 -26.35
CA GLY A 317 11.70 24.75 -27.34
C GLY A 317 10.61 25.61 -28.01
N ILE A 318 11.04 26.61 -28.76
CA ILE A 318 10.18 27.58 -29.49
C ILE A 318 9.18 26.88 -30.44
N GLY A 319 9.46 25.67 -30.89
CA GLY A 319 8.59 24.87 -31.77
C GLY A 319 7.54 24.02 -31.05
N THR A 320 7.51 23.99 -29.72
CA THR A 320 6.55 23.18 -28.97
C THR A 320 5.15 23.79 -29.06
N LYS A 321 4.19 23.00 -29.52
CA LYS A 321 2.80 23.44 -29.74
C LYS A 321 1.91 22.95 -28.60
N PHE A 322 1.71 23.80 -27.62
CA PHE A 322 0.65 23.62 -26.61
C PHE A 322 -0.68 24.19 -27.13
N ALA A 323 -1.78 23.83 -26.45
CA ALA A 323 -3.08 24.45 -26.72
C ALA A 323 -3.02 25.96 -26.48
N GLU A 324 -3.86 26.69 -27.20
CA GLU A 324 -3.94 28.16 -27.12
C GLU A 324 -4.17 28.63 -25.67
N GLY A 325 -3.47 29.68 -25.25
CA GLY A 325 -3.58 30.24 -23.92
C GLY A 325 -2.90 29.44 -22.80
N THR A 326 -2.23 28.33 -23.13
CA THR A 326 -1.46 27.56 -22.14
C THR A 326 -0.21 28.34 -21.68
N SER A 327 -0.03 28.47 -20.36
CA SER A 327 1.17 29.08 -19.77
C SER A 327 2.14 28.03 -19.25
N ILE A 328 3.45 28.31 -19.35
CA ILE A 328 4.52 27.39 -18.90
C ILE A 328 5.27 28.03 -17.74
N HIS A 329 5.46 27.28 -16.66
CA HIS A 329 6.09 27.78 -15.44
C HIS A 329 7.08 26.77 -14.85
N HIS A 330 8.16 27.29 -14.26
CA HIS A 330 9.02 26.47 -13.43
C HIS A 330 8.28 26.06 -12.13
N ARG A 331 8.54 24.85 -11.62
CA ARG A 331 7.89 24.29 -10.42
C ARG A 331 8.01 25.16 -9.16
N SER A 332 9.01 26.04 -9.07
CA SER A 332 9.10 27.00 -7.96
C SER A 332 7.93 27.99 -7.88
N LYS A 333 7.19 28.17 -8.98
CA LYS A 333 5.99 29.02 -9.04
C LYS A 333 4.69 28.25 -8.80
N LEU A 334 4.76 27.01 -8.36
CA LEU A 334 3.59 26.13 -8.20
C LEU A 334 2.48 26.80 -7.36
N ASP A 335 2.81 27.38 -6.21
CA ASP A 335 1.82 28.04 -5.35
C ASP A 335 1.13 29.20 -6.07
N GLN A 336 1.89 30.04 -6.75
CA GLN A 336 1.37 31.18 -7.52
C GLN A 336 0.43 30.71 -8.64
N VAL A 337 0.82 29.69 -9.41
CA VAL A 337 0.01 29.12 -10.51
C VAL A 337 -1.29 28.52 -9.96
N GLN A 338 -1.22 27.79 -8.87
CA GLN A 338 -2.41 27.20 -8.26
C GLN A 338 -3.39 28.28 -7.76
N ARG A 339 -2.88 29.39 -7.16
CA ARG A 339 -3.74 30.51 -6.75
C ARG A 339 -4.40 31.21 -7.94
N GLU A 340 -3.67 31.37 -9.06
CA GLU A 340 -4.24 31.88 -10.30
C GLU A 340 -5.36 30.96 -10.81
N LEU A 341 -5.08 29.65 -10.98
CA LEU A 341 -6.05 28.68 -11.49
C LEU A 341 -7.31 28.62 -10.62
N ARG A 342 -7.15 28.65 -9.30
CA ARG A 342 -8.26 28.66 -8.34
C ARG A 342 -9.19 29.87 -8.49
N SER A 343 -8.66 31.00 -8.92
CA SER A 343 -9.45 32.25 -9.06
C SER A 343 -10.33 32.27 -10.30
N TRP A 344 -10.11 31.35 -11.25
CA TRP A 344 -10.94 31.25 -12.47
C TRP A 344 -12.19 30.41 -12.21
N PRO A 345 -13.38 30.95 -12.58
CA PRO A 345 -14.62 30.19 -12.43
C PRO A 345 -14.69 29.01 -13.41
N GLY A 346 -15.22 27.87 -12.94
CA GLY A 346 -15.36 26.63 -13.70
C GLY A 346 -14.15 25.73 -13.60
N VAL A 347 -13.97 24.87 -14.60
CA VAL A 347 -12.88 23.85 -14.60
C VAL A 347 -11.60 24.46 -15.15
N THR A 348 -10.53 24.34 -14.38
CA THR A 348 -9.16 24.67 -14.78
C THR A 348 -8.26 23.44 -14.67
N ALA A 349 -7.09 23.49 -15.31
CA ALA A 349 -6.17 22.36 -15.26
C ALA A 349 -4.70 22.78 -15.19
N MET A 350 -3.91 22.00 -14.48
CA MET A 350 -2.47 22.09 -14.43
C MET A 350 -1.85 20.75 -14.82
N VAL A 351 -1.01 20.73 -15.82
CA VAL A 351 -0.15 19.58 -16.16
C VAL A 351 1.15 19.77 -15.41
N TYR A 352 1.37 18.96 -14.37
CA TYR A 352 2.63 18.96 -13.63
C TYR A 352 3.56 17.94 -14.23
N ASP A 353 4.55 18.40 -14.98
CA ASP A 353 5.45 17.57 -15.77
C ASP A 353 6.82 17.43 -15.11
N GLN A 354 7.02 16.29 -14.45
CA GLN A 354 8.30 15.92 -13.88
C GLN A 354 8.42 14.39 -13.81
N THR A 355 9.43 13.83 -14.47
CA THR A 355 9.65 12.38 -14.54
C THR A 355 9.75 11.73 -13.15
N CYS A 356 9.15 10.56 -12.99
CA CYS A 356 9.23 9.75 -11.77
C CYS A 356 10.67 9.58 -11.29
N ALA A 357 10.94 9.79 -10.00
CA ALA A 357 12.29 9.71 -9.43
C ALA A 357 12.95 8.33 -9.63
N THR A 358 12.17 7.26 -9.54
CA THR A 358 12.65 5.88 -9.77
C THR A 358 13.03 5.68 -11.24
N GLU A 359 12.22 6.23 -12.16
CA GLU A 359 12.54 6.19 -13.61
C GLU A 359 13.75 7.06 -13.94
N LYS A 360 13.87 8.27 -13.40
CA LYS A 360 15.09 9.10 -13.53
C LYS A 360 16.33 8.28 -13.14
N ARG A 361 16.28 7.62 -11.97
CA ARG A 361 17.40 6.79 -11.49
C ARG A 361 17.70 5.61 -12.41
N ARG A 362 16.66 4.93 -12.90
CA ARG A 362 16.78 3.79 -13.82
C ARG A 362 17.37 4.22 -15.17
N ARG A 363 16.87 5.32 -15.75
CA ARG A 363 17.34 5.89 -17.01
C ARG A 363 18.78 6.38 -16.91
N ARG A 364 19.16 7.08 -15.82
CA ARG A 364 20.54 7.50 -15.55
C ARG A 364 21.50 6.32 -15.47
N LYS A 365 21.13 5.25 -14.75
CA LYS A 365 21.94 4.03 -14.67
C LYS A 365 22.15 3.35 -16.03
N ARG A 366 21.20 3.50 -16.95
CA ARG A 366 21.27 2.93 -18.32
C ARG A 366 21.88 3.89 -19.35
N GLY A 367 22.29 5.08 -18.94
CA GLY A 367 22.80 6.11 -19.85
C GLY A 367 21.75 6.74 -20.76
N LEU A 368 20.45 6.57 -20.45
CA LEU A 368 19.33 7.12 -21.22
C LEU A 368 18.89 8.50 -20.73
N MET A 369 19.49 9.02 -19.68
CA MET A 369 19.24 10.34 -19.12
C MET A 369 20.54 10.84 -18.49
N GLU A 370 20.82 12.13 -18.67
CA GLU A 370 21.98 12.77 -18.07
C GLU A 370 21.91 12.72 -16.53
N ASP A 371 23.03 12.38 -15.91
CA ASP A 371 23.18 12.39 -14.47
C ASP A 371 23.82 13.70 -14.02
N PRO A 372 23.12 14.58 -13.25
CA PRO A 372 23.65 15.88 -12.87
C PRO A 372 25.02 15.78 -12.21
N ASN A 373 25.97 16.58 -12.68
CA ASN A 373 27.36 16.61 -12.21
C ASN A 373 27.53 17.32 -10.86
N LYS A 374 26.45 17.50 -10.12
CA LYS A 374 26.46 18.14 -8.80
C LYS A 374 25.83 17.25 -7.73
N ARG A 375 26.25 17.43 -6.48
CA ARG A 375 25.73 16.76 -5.31
C ARG A 375 25.58 17.74 -4.16
N SER A 376 24.50 17.57 -3.39
CA SER A 376 24.29 18.35 -2.18
C SER A 376 24.72 17.56 -0.95
N PHE A 377 25.39 18.25 -0.03
CA PHE A 377 25.79 17.74 1.28
C PHE A 377 25.29 18.68 2.36
N ILE A 378 25.15 18.17 3.56
CA ILE A 378 24.92 18.98 4.75
C ILE A 378 26.19 18.91 5.60
N ASN A 379 26.75 20.07 5.90
CA ASN A 379 27.86 20.17 6.85
C ASN A 379 27.31 20.05 8.27
N ASP A 380 27.58 18.94 8.92
CA ASP A 380 27.09 18.63 10.26
C ASP A 380 27.64 19.56 11.35
N LEU A 381 28.80 20.18 11.12
CA LEU A 381 29.37 21.18 12.04
C LEU A 381 28.60 22.51 12.02
N VAL A 382 27.89 22.81 10.93
CA VAL A 382 27.08 24.01 10.78
C VAL A 382 25.59 23.72 10.99
N CYS A 383 25.15 22.47 10.76
CA CYS A 383 23.78 22.08 10.91
C CYS A 383 23.28 22.20 12.36
N GLU A 384 22.17 22.89 12.57
CA GLU A 384 21.54 23.05 13.88
C GLU A 384 20.51 21.93 14.18
N GLY A 385 20.19 21.09 13.21
CA GLY A 385 19.22 20.00 13.37
C GLY A 385 17.75 20.45 13.37
N CYS A 386 17.45 21.68 12.92
CA CYS A 386 16.10 22.26 12.93
C CYS A 386 15.06 21.46 12.14
N GLY A 387 15.47 20.73 11.08
CA GLY A 387 14.58 19.91 10.28
C GLY A 387 13.95 20.63 9.08
N ASP A 388 14.17 21.92 8.86
CA ASP A 388 13.57 22.71 7.78
C ASP A 388 13.80 22.12 6.39
N CYS A 389 15.00 21.58 6.15
CA CYS A 389 15.31 20.89 4.90
C CYS A 389 14.42 19.66 4.65
N SER A 390 14.02 18.96 5.72
CA SER A 390 13.07 17.84 5.62
C SER A 390 11.66 18.32 5.33
N ASN A 391 11.22 19.44 5.93
CA ASN A 391 9.91 20.04 5.67
C ASN A 391 9.82 20.58 4.24
N GLU A 392 10.89 21.23 3.76
CA GLU A 392 10.94 21.78 2.40
C GLU A 392 10.89 20.69 1.33
N ALA A 393 11.77 19.69 1.44
CA ALA A 393 11.91 18.65 0.43
C ALA A 393 11.00 17.43 0.63
N ASN A 394 10.55 17.18 1.87
CA ASN A 394 9.86 15.95 2.25
C ASN A 394 10.58 14.69 1.74
N CYS A 395 11.91 14.66 1.85
CA CYS A 395 12.76 13.68 1.17
C CYS A 395 13.39 12.70 2.15
N ILE A 396 13.13 11.40 1.97
CA ILE A 396 13.66 10.31 2.82
C ILE A 396 15.20 10.14 2.73
N SER A 397 15.87 10.79 1.77
CA SER A 397 17.34 10.80 1.75
C SER A 397 17.95 11.79 2.72
N ILE A 398 17.15 12.66 3.34
CA ILE A 398 17.59 13.50 4.45
C ILE A 398 17.39 12.73 5.73
N GLU A 399 18.48 12.18 6.25
CA GLU A 399 18.48 11.29 7.40
C GLU A 399 18.97 12.00 8.67
N PRO A 400 18.54 11.58 9.86
CA PRO A 400 19.14 12.04 11.11
C PRO A 400 20.58 11.53 11.23
N LEU A 401 21.44 12.35 11.82
CA LEU A 401 22.82 12.01 12.16
C LEU A 401 23.06 12.34 13.63
N GLU A 402 23.29 11.31 14.43
CA GLU A 402 23.64 11.51 15.84
C GLU A 402 25.11 11.92 15.96
N THR A 403 25.36 13.04 16.62
CA THR A 403 26.70 13.59 16.83
C THR A 403 26.93 13.91 18.31
N LYS A 404 28.19 14.21 18.69
CA LYS A 404 28.54 14.70 20.04
C LYS A 404 27.83 16.03 20.41
N PHE A 405 27.36 16.77 19.39
CA PHE A 405 26.67 18.05 19.54
C PHE A 405 25.16 17.94 19.28
N GLY A 406 24.59 16.76 19.50
CA GLY A 406 23.17 16.46 19.27
C GLY A 406 22.86 15.96 17.86
N ARG A 407 21.57 15.80 17.60
CA ARG A 407 21.06 15.25 16.34
C ARG A 407 21.15 16.29 15.23
N LYS A 408 21.86 15.94 14.16
CA LYS A 408 22.04 16.72 12.94
C LYS A 408 21.32 16.08 11.77
N ARG A 409 21.52 16.59 10.54
CA ARG A 409 21.00 16.01 9.32
C ARG A 409 22.13 15.68 8.36
N VAL A 410 21.91 14.63 7.56
CA VAL A 410 22.83 14.19 6.51
C VAL A 410 22.03 13.79 5.27
N ILE A 411 22.61 13.97 4.09
CA ILE A 411 22.01 13.46 2.85
C ILE A 411 22.65 12.12 2.51
N ASN A 412 21.85 11.06 2.51
CA ASN A 412 22.27 9.75 2.04
C ASN A 412 22.50 9.78 0.53
N GLN A 413 23.77 9.82 0.12
CA GLN A 413 24.16 9.93 -1.28
C GLN A 413 23.80 8.71 -2.13
N SER A 414 23.59 7.55 -1.49
CA SER A 414 23.21 6.32 -2.20
C SER A 414 21.72 6.30 -2.58
N THR A 415 20.87 6.92 -1.77
CA THR A 415 19.42 6.98 -2.01
C THR A 415 18.99 8.28 -2.68
N CYS A 416 19.81 9.34 -2.64
CA CYS A 416 19.51 10.64 -3.24
C CYS A 416 19.32 10.54 -4.76
N ASN A 417 18.19 11.03 -5.25
CA ASN A 417 17.85 11.08 -6.68
C ASN A 417 18.13 12.44 -7.33
N LYS A 418 18.86 13.33 -6.65
CA LYS A 418 19.33 14.62 -7.18
C LYS A 418 18.17 15.51 -7.69
N ASP A 419 17.10 15.59 -6.92
CA ASP A 419 15.99 16.51 -7.20
C ASP A 419 16.28 17.95 -6.77
N PHE A 420 17.16 18.13 -5.78
CA PHE A 420 17.64 19.39 -5.24
C PHE A 420 16.59 20.30 -4.59
N THR A 421 15.35 19.87 -4.42
CA THR A 421 14.33 20.66 -3.68
C THR A 421 14.79 21.01 -2.26
N CYS A 422 15.63 20.17 -1.66
CA CYS A 422 16.16 20.40 -0.32
C CYS A 422 17.04 21.65 -0.17
N VAL A 423 17.55 22.20 -1.27
CA VAL A 423 18.37 23.42 -1.25
C VAL A 423 17.59 24.70 -1.53
N ASN A 424 16.27 24.62 -1.73
CA ASN A 424 15.42 25.80 -1.99
C ASN A 424 15.24 26.70 -0.75
N GLY A 425 15.41 26.15 0.45
CA GLY A 425 15.39 26.91 1.69
C GLY A 425 16.73 27.64 1.93
N PHE A 426 16.70 28.69 2.74
CA PHE A 426 17.93 29.35 3.18
C PHE A 426 18.54 28.60 4.36
N CYS A 427 19.51 27.74 4.07
CA CYS A 427 20.24 27.00 5.11
C CYS A 427 21.75 27.02 4.85
N PRO A 428 22.55 27.65 5.77
CA PRO A 428 23.99 27.80 5.59
C PRO A 428 24.78 26.49 5.68
N SER A 429 24.17 25.41 6.16
CA SER A 429 24.84 24.09 6.25
C SER A 429 24.86 23.33 4.94
N PHE A 430 24.09 23.76 3.93
CA PHE A 430 24.14 23.08 2.63
C PHE A 430 25.39 23.45 1.84
N VAL A 431 26.05 22.44 1.30
CA VAL A 431 27.20 22.57 0.42
C VAL A 431 26.91 21.82 -0.88
N THR A 432 27.00 22.51 -1.99
CA THR A 432 26.93 21.89 -3.33
C THR A 432 28.34 21.62 -3.83
N VAL A 433 28.59 20.37 -4.21
CA VAL A 433 29.86 19.94 -4.80
C VAL A 433 29.63 19.63 -6.27
N GLU A 434 30.33 20.33 -7.13
CA GLU A 434 30.26 20.15 -8.59
C GLU A 434 31.38 19.22 -9.08
N ASN A 435 31.11 18.48 -10.16
CA ASN A 435 32.05 17.56 -10.82
C ASN A 435 32.60 16.45 -9.91
N ALA A 436 31.90 16.14 -8.81
CA ALA A 436 32.30 15.11 -7.88
C ALA A 436 31.62 13.76 -8.14
N GLN A 437 32.43 12.71 -8.08
CA GLN A 437 31.94 11.33 -8.12
C GLN A 437 32.12 10.66 -6.75
N PRO A 438 31.15 9.87 -6.25
CA PRO A 438 31.33 9.13 -5.00
C PRO A 438 32.52 8.17 -5.13
N ARG A 439 33.35 8.13 -4.11
CA ARG A 439 34.34 7.05 -4.03
C ARG A 439 33.59 5.72 -3.97
N LYS A 440 33.76 4.91 -5.02
CA LYS A 440 33.33 3.51 -4.93
C LYS A 440 34.19 2.88 -3.83
N ARG A 441 33.58 2.38 -2.74
CA ARG A 441 34.29 1.47 -1.85
C ARG A 441 34.82 0.37 -2.76
N LYS A 442 36.12 0.24 -2.87
CA LYS A 442 36.73 -0.99 -3.33
C LYS A 442 36.35 -2.01 -2.26
N ILE A 443 35.29 -2.75 -2.49
CA ILE A 443 35.13 -4.03 -1.84
C ILE A 443 36.30 -4.82 -2.44
N SER A 444 37.45 -4.79 -1.76
CA SER A 444 38.42 -5.85 -1.96
C SER A 444 37.66 -7.09 -1.46
N MET A 445 37.01 -7.79 -2.39
CA MET A 445 36.93 -9.22 -2.25
C MET A 445 38.39 -9.68 -2.35
N GLY A 446 39.19 -9.29 -1.35
CA GLY A 446 40.47 -9.89 -1.11
C GLY A 446 40.16 -11.35 -0.85
N ASN A 447 41.05 -12.20 -1.29
CA ASN A 447 41.11 -13.62 -0.99
C ASN A 447 41.16 -13.94 0.52
N ASP A 448 40.77 -12.99 1.38
CA ASP A 448 40.82 -12.99 2.84
C ASP A 448 39.44 -13.14 3.51
N VAL A 449 38.42 -13.63 2.79
CA VAL A 449 37.32 -14.26 3.52
C VAL A 449 37.87 -15.56 4.04
N PRO A 450 38.14 -15.69 5.38
CA PRO A 450 38.70 -16.93 5.89
C PRO A 450 37.80 -18.07 5.46
N GLU A 451 38.28 -19.04 4.69
CA GLU A 451 37.53 -20.25 4.30
C GLU A 451 36.81 -20.90 5.50
N ASN A 452 37.30 -20.61 6.71
CA ASN A 452 36.69 -21.08 7.95
C ASN A 452 35.37 -20.44 8.35
N ILE A 453 34.98 -19.26 7.82
CA ILE A 453 33.70 -18.61 8.20
C ILE A 453 32.51 -19.49 7.78
N PHE A 454 32.63 -20.21 6.68
CA PHE A 454 31.53 -21.06 6.19
C PHE A 454 31.61 -22.51 6.68
N LYS A 455 32.75 -22.94 7.28
CA LYS A 455 32.94 -24.33 7.72
C LYS A 455 32.02 -24.75 8.87
N ASN A 456 31.53 -23.80 9.64
CA ASN A 456 30.68 -24.06 10.83
C ASN A 456 29.22 -23.72 10.60
N ILE A 457 28.80 -23.42 9.35
CA ILE A 457 27.39 -23.20 9.05
C ILE A 457 26.70 -24.56 9.04
N PRO A 458 25.70 -24.79 9.90
CA PRO A 458 24.98 -26.06 9.92
C PRO A 458 24.29 -26.30 8.58
N ILE A 459 24.42 -27.51 8.07
CA ILE A 459 23.69 -27.93 6.85
C ILE A 459 22.20 -27.88 7.16
N PRO A 460 21.38 -27.17 6.36
CA PRO A 460 19.96 -27.11 6.59
C PRO A 460 19.35 -28.51 6.49
N ASN A 461 18.36 -28.78 7.33
CA ASN A 461 17.60 -30.02 7.24
C ASN A 461 16.73 -30.00 5.97
N ILE A 462 17.12 -30.78 4.98
CA ILE A 462 16.41 -30.87 3.70
C ILE A 462 15.14 -31.71 3.92
N LYS A 463 13.97 -31.10 3.71
CA LYS A 463 12.69 -31.81 3.81
C LYS A 463 12.52 -32.74 2.62
N SER A 464 11.89 -33.91 2.87
CA SER A 464 11.48 -34.83 1.80
C SER A 464 10.48 -34.15 0.87
N LEU A 465 10.60 -34.41 -0.44
CA LEU A 465 9.68 -33.98 -1.48
C LEU A 465 8.67 -35.08 -1.87
N ASP A 466 8.49 -36.08 -1.01
CA ASP A 466 7.48 -37.14 -1.22
C ASP A 466 6.03 -36.63 -1.18
N LYS A 467 5.87 -35.38 -0.68
CA LYS A 467 4.61 -34.63 -0.67
C LYS A 467 4.81 -33.27 -1.32
N PRO A 468 3.76 -32.71 -1.95
CA PRO A 468 3.82 -31.35 -2.46
C PRO A 468 4.29 -30.36 -1.37
N TYR A 469 5.19 -29.45 -1.75
CA TYR A 469 5.73 -28.41 -0.89
C TYR A 469 5.34 -27.05 -1.45
N ASP A 470 4.46 -26.37 -0.75
CA ASP A 470 4.01 -25.04 -1.14
C ASP A 470 5.00 -23.97 -0.66
N ILE A 471 5.43 -23.09 -1.55
CA ILE A 471 6.32 -21.96 -1.24
C ILE A 471 5.58 -20.66 -1.57
N LEU A 472 5.37 -19.83 -0.55
CA LEU A 472 4.82 -18.49 -0.72
C LEU A 472 5.94 -17.46 -0.66
N VAL A 473 6.17 -16.74 -1.78
CA VAL A 473 7.14 -15.65 -1.87
C VAL A 473 6.40 -14.32 -1.77
N THR A 474 6.57 -13.62 -0.67
CA THR A 474 5.91 -12.34 -0.41
C THR A 474 6.89 -11.19 -0.30
N GLY A 475 6.43 -9.98 -0.57
CA GLY A 475 7.21 -8.76 -0.40
C GLY A 475 6.52 -7.54 -1.02
N ILE A 476 7.08 -6.37 -0.72
CA ILE A 476 6.61 -5.10 -1.28
C ILE A 476 7.07 -4.99 -2.74
N GLY A 477 6.28 -4.31 -3.58
CA GLY A 477 6.62 -4.01 -4.97
C GLY A 477 8.02 -3.40 -5.09
N GLY A 478 8.80 -3.85 -6.07
CA GLY A 478 10.19 -3.43 -6.28
C GLY A 478 11.25 -4.22 -5.50
N THR A 479 10.88 -5.13 -4.60
CA THR A 479 11.81 -5.99 -3.85
C THR A 479 12.27 -7.23 -4.62
N GLY A 480 11.73 -7.47 -5.81
CA GLY A 480 12.12 -8.57 -6.68
C GLY A 480 11.41 -9.89 -6.38
N VAL A 481 10.32 -9.90 -5.63
CA VAL A 481 9.58 -11.11 -5.24
C VAL A 481 9.13 -11.94 -6.44
N VAL A 482 8.68 -11.30 -7.52
CA VAL A 482 8.28 -12.00 -8.75
C VAL A 482 9.49 -12.71 -9.38
N THR A 483 10.65 -12.05 -9.41
CA THR A 483 11.90 -12.62 -9.93
C THR A 483 12.35 -13.80 -9.07
N ILE A 484 12.30 -13.68 -7.74
CA ILE A 484 12.67 -14.74 -6.82
C ILE A 484 11.72 -15.95 -7.00
N GLY A 485 10.41 -15.71 -7.09
CA GLY A 485 9.43 -16.76 -7.34
C GLY A 485 9.68 -17.48 -8.67
N ALA A 486 9.95 -16.71 -9.73
CA ALA A 486 10.27 -17.26 -11.04
C ALA A 486 11.58 -18.10 -11.05
N LEU A 487 12.62 -17.64 -10.34
CA LEU A 487 13.89 -18.38 -10.20
C LEU A 487 13.70 -19.69 -9.44
N ILE A 488 12.92 -19.69 -8.34
CA ILE A 488 12.61 -20.91 -7.58
C ILE A 488 11.81 -21.89 -8.45
N GLY A 489 10.78 -21.40 -9.14
CA GLY A 489 9.98 -22.25 -10.03
C GLY A 489 10.81 -22.82 -11.19
N MET A 490 11.70 -22.05 -11.79
CA MET A 490 12.59 -22.52 -12.83
C MET A 490 13.60 -23.55 -12.30
N ALA A 491 14.17 -23.32 -11.12
CA ALA A 491 15.07 -24.30 -10.49
C ALA A 491 14.36 -25.62 -10.22
N SER A 492 13.15 -25.58 -9.67
CA SER A 492 12.35 -26.79 -9.45
C SER A 492 12.04 -27.52 -10.77
N HIS A 493 11.71 -26.77 -11.83
CA HIS A 493 11.47 -27.35 -13.15
C HIS A 493 12.72 -28.06 -13.73
N ILE A 494 13.90 -27.42 -13.60
CA ILE A 494 15.19 -28.00 -14.06
C ILE A 494 15.52 -29.28 -13.26
N GLU A 495 15.17 -29.33 -11.98
CA GLU A 495 15.39 -30.50 -11.12
C GLU A 495 14.29 -31.55 -11.23
N ASN A 496 13.29 -31.35 -12.09
CA ASN A 496 12.10 -32.23 -12.22
C ASN A 496 11.35 -32.41 -10.89
N LYS A 497 11.17 -31.34 -10.14
CA LYS A 497 10.48 -31.28 -8.86
C LYS A 497 9.14 -30.54 -8.97
#